data_b7c2439a2b172db59b235a9a08365f87
#
_entry.id   b7c2439a2b172db59b235a9a08365f87
#
_cell.length_a   1.000
_cell.length_b   1.000
_cell.length_c   1.000
_cell.angle_alpha   90.00
_cell.angle_beta   90.00
_cell.angle_gamma   90.00
#
_symmetry.space_group_name_H-M   'P 1'
#
loop_
_entity.id
_entity.type
_entity.pdbx_description
1 polymer ?
#
loop_
_entity_poly.entity_id
_entity_poly.type
_entity_poly.pdbx_seq_one_letter_code
_entity_poly.pdbx_strand_id
1 'polypeptide(L)'
;DGSIYYPYVGSIHVAGKTQAEIRNVLASRLSKFIKNPQLDVSVVQYRSQRAYISGAVKAASQLPITNVPLTLLDAVNSVGGYNENADIQRIKVTRNGQDLSVSLYDLMQNGDLQQNFILKDGDVVYIPTNEQMKVHIMGEVTKQTTLRMDPGGMNLTEALGEASGMNNNVANAKGVFVIRAEAGMPNNKIGRIYQLDLSDASAHVMGTQFQLQPNDVVYVTAAPVARWNRVMSNV
;
A
#
# COMPACT_ATOMS: atom_id res chain seq x y z
N ASP A 1 -6.12 34.00 -16.02
CA ASP A 1 -7.24 34.56 -16.76
C ASP A 1 -7.60 33.79 -18.04
N GLY A 2 -6.85 32.74 -18.41
CA GLY A 2 -7.12 31.87 -19.54
C GLY A 2 -6.91 32.47 -20.92
N SER A 3 -6.17 33.56 -21.03
CA SER A 3 -5.92 34.28 -22.28
C SER A 3 -4.42 34.33 -22.61
N ILE A 4 -4.11 34.33 -23.89
CA ILE A 4 -2.76 34.58 -24.42
C ILE A 4 -2.74 35.87 -25.20
N TYR A 5 -1.61 36.56 -25.21
CA TYR A 5 -1.38 37.75 -26.09
C TYR A 5 -0.49 37.30 -27.25
N TYR A 6 -0.95 37.65 -28.48
CA TYR A 6 -0.19 37.35 -29.67
C TYR A 6 -0.03 38.65 -30.53
N PRO A 7 1.16 38.94 -31.07
CA PRO A 7 1.39 40.10 -31.90
C PRO A 7 0.39 40.21 -33.05
N TYR A 8 -0.05 41.42 -33.39
CA TYR A 8 -1.07 41.77 -34.39
C TYR A 8 -2.49 41.29 -34.08
N VAL A 9 -2.68 40.25 -33.27
CA VAL A 9 -3.97 39.65 -32.95
C VAL A 9 -4.54 40.15 -31.62
N GLY A 10 -3.64 40.60 -30.72
CA GLY A 10 -4.00 41.01 -29.37
C GLY A 10 -4.29 39.86 -28.43
N SER A 11 -5.17 40.09 -27.46
CA SER A 11 -5.55 39.07 -26.47
C SER A 11 -6.58 38.10 -27.05
N ILE A 12 -6.37 36.78 -26.81
CA ILE A 12 -7.26 35.71 -27.22
C ILE A 12 -7.53 34.81 -26.01
N HIS A 13 -8.79 34.57 -25.73
CA HIS A 13 -9.18 33.57 -24.71
C HIS A 13 -8.99 32.15 -25.24
N VAL A 14 -8.13 31.37 -24.55
CA VAL A 14 -7.72 30.01 -24.93
C VAL A 14 -8.13 28.94 -23.93
N ALA A 15 -8.59 29.33 -22.74
CA ALA A 15 -9.06 28.36 -21.75
C ALA A 15 -10.21 27.51 -22.30
N GLY A 16 -10.13 26.19 -22.11
CA GLY A 16 -11.10 25.22 -22.59
C GLY A 16 -11.00 24.89 -24.09
N LYS A 17 -10.00 25.41 -24.81
CA LYS A 17 -9.77 25.14 -26.23
C LYS A 17 -8.64 24.13 -26.44
N THR A 18 -8.78 23.33 -27.48
CA THR A 18 -7.72 22.45 -27.97
C THR A 18 -6.64 23.22 -28.73
N GLN A 19 -5.44 22.65 -28.86
CA GLN A 19 -4.35 23.26 -29.63
C GLN A 19 -4.78 23.56 -31.09
N ALA A 20 -5.56 22.65 -31.70
CA ALA A 20 -6.07 22.80 -33.05
C ALA A 20 -7.06 23.98 -33.16
N GLU A 21 -7.95 24.15 -32.20
CA GLU A 21 -8.88 25.28 -32.14
C GLU A 21 -8.15 26.61 -31.95
N ILE A 22 -7.15 26.64 -31.05
CA ILE A 22 -6.32 27.84 -30.83
C ILE A 22 -5.57 28.21 -32.12
N ARG A 23 -4.94 27.23 -32.78
CA ARG A 23 -4.27 27.42 -34.06
C ARG A 23 -5.21 28.00 -35.13
N ASN A 24 -6.41 27.46 -35.26
CA ASN A 24 -7.40 27.90 -36.24
C ASN A 24 -7.87 29.36 -35.97
N VAL A 25 -8.12 29.69 -34.69
CA VAL A 25 -8.48 31.04 -34.29
C VAL A 25 -7.34 32.04 -34.57
N LEU A 26 -6.11 31.67 -34.25
CA LEU A 26 -4.92 32.49 -34.54
C LEU A 26 -4.73 32.68 -36.05
N ALA A 27 -4.80 31.60 -36.83
CA ALA A 27 -4.66 31.65 -38.29
C ALA A 27 -5.73 32.55 -38.92
N SER A 28 -7.00 32.40 -38.50
CA SER A 28 -8.08 33.27 -38.99
C SER A 28 -7.91 34.73 -38.67
N ARG A 29 -7.41 35.10 -37.47
CA ARG A 29 -7.16 36.46 -37.10
C ARG A 29 -5.92 37.05 -37.78
N LEU A 30 -4.85 36.26 -37.91
CA LEU A 30 -3.62 36.65 -38.58
C LEU A 30 -3.78 36.84 -40.11
N SER A 31 -4.73 36.10 -40.75
CA SER A 31 -4.98 36.24 -42.20
C SER A 31 -5.39 37.63 -42.64
N LYS A 32 -5.82 38.50 -41.69
CA LYS A 32 -6.10 39.93 -41.95
C LYS A 32 -4.82 40.77 -42.17
N PHE A 33 -3.69 40.28 -41.66
CA PHE A 33 -2.41 40.98 -41.68
C PHE A 33 -1.35 40.28 -42.52
N ILE A 34 -1.42 38.94 -42.60
CA ILE A 34 -0.42 38.11 -43.27
C ILE A 34 -1.15 37.14 -44.23
N LYS A 35 -0.75 37.11 -45.46
CA LYS A 35 -1.30 36.21 -46.47
C LYS A 35 -0.79 34.79 -46.21
N ASN A 36 -1.71 33.81 -46.00
CA ASN A 36 -1.42 32.44 -45.70
C ASN A 36 -0.51 32.24 -44.46
N PRO A 37 -0.94 32.63 -43.24
CA PRO A 37 -0.10 32.51 -42.07
C PRO A 37 0.15 31.03 -41.72
N GLN A 38 1.43 30.67 -41.60
CA GLN A 38 1.85 29.35 -41.13
C GLN A 38 2.19 29.49 -39.64
N LEU A 39 1.48 28.73 -38.80
CA LEU A 39 1.74 28.75 -37.36
C LEU A 39 1.52 27.40 -36.76
N ASP A 40 2.26 27.07 -35.72
CA ASP A 40 2.07 25.91 -34.87
C ASP A 40 1.78 26.38 -33.44
N VAL A 41 0.98 25.57 -32.74
CA VAL A 41 0.62 25.80 -31.35
C VAL A 41 0.93 24.51 -30.56
N SER A 42 1.86 24.62 -29.64
CA SER A 42 2.24 23.53 -28.76
C SER A 42 2.15 23.95 -27.29
N VAL A 43 1.82 23.02 -26.41
CA VAL A 43 1.86 23.23 -24.96
C VAL A 43 3.29 23.01 -24.49
N VAL A 44 3.97 24.05 -24.06
CA VAL A 44 5.35 23.98 -23.57
C VAL A 44 5.43 23.29 -22.21
N GLN A 45 4.42 23.48 -21.37
CA GLN A 45 4.42 22.89 -20.04
C GLN A 45 2.98 22.71 -19.50
N TYR A 46 2.70 21.51 -18.99
CA TYR A 46 1.45 21.21 -18.31
C TYR A 46 1.59 21.57 -16.83
N ARG A 47 0.81 22.54 -16.32
CA ARG A 47 0.88 23.01 -14.92
C ARG A 47 -0.48 23.09 -14.24
N SER A 48 -1.57 22.89 -14.97
CA SER A 48 -2.93 23.11 -14.47
C SER A 48 -3.46 21.92 -13.68
N GLN A 49 -3.13 20.69 -14.10
CA GLN A 49 -3.61 19.46 -13.49
C GLN A 49 -2.45 18.70 -12.84
N ARG A 50 -2.68 18.23 -11.59
CA ARG A 50 -1.65 17.57 -10.80
C ARG A 50 -2.25 16.48 -9.94
N ALA A 51 -1.48 15.41 -9.76
CA ALA A 51 -1.67 14.45 -8.69
C ALA A 51 -0.54 14.60 -7.66
N TYR A 52 -0.77 14.14 -6.45
CA TYR A 52 0.18 14.22 -5.34
C TYR A 52 0.52 12.81 -4.89
N ILE A 53 1.79 12.53 -4.64
CA ILE A 53 2.23 11.25 -4.07
C ILE A 53 3.09 11.50 -2.84
N SER A 54 2.79 10.77 -1.75
CA SER A 54 3.41 10.94 -0.44
C SER A 54 3.42 9.64 0.37
N GLY A 55 4.03 9.69 1.57
CA GLY A 55 4.17 8.55 2.46
C GLY A 55 5.47 7.80 2.24
N ALA A 56 5.42 6.48 2.25
CA ALA A 56 6.60 5.59 2.15
C ALA A 56 7.12 5.48 0.70
N VAL A 57 7.39 6.60 0.05
CA VAL A 57 8.02 6.72 -1.27
C VAL A 57 9.41 7.31 -1.14
N LYS A 58 10.27 7.09 -2.15
CA LYS A 58 11.64 7.62 -2.12
C LYS A 58 11.69 9.15 -2.19
N ALA A 59 10.79 9.77 -2.96
CA ALA A 59 10.70 11.22 -3.07
C ALA A 59 9.24 11.68 -3.24
N ALA A 60 8.63 12.16 -2.14
CA ALA A 60 7.28 12.74 -2.23
C ALA A 60 7.26 13.92 -3.22
N SER A 61 6.28 13.97 -4.10
CA SER A 61 6.25 14.94 -5.19
C SER A 61 4.83 15.28 -5.67
N GLN A 62 4.76 16.38 -6.41
CA GLN A 62 3.60 16.75 -7.23
C GLN A 62 3.88 16.30 -8.66
N LEU A 63 2.99 15.55 -9.24
CA LEU A 63 3.12 15.00 -10.58
C LEU A 63 2.18 15.73 -11.54
N PRO A 64 2.68 16.35 -12.62
CA PRO A 64 1.83 16.98 -13.60
C PRO A 64 1.06 15.92 -14.40
N ILE A 65 -0.22 16.15 -14.60
CA ILE A 65 -1.03 15.35 -15.52
C ILE A 65 -0.95 16.01 -16.89
N THR A 66 -0.51 15.24 -17.87
CA THR A 66 -0.28 15.71 -19.23
C THR A 66 -1.33 15.16 -20.19
N ASN A 67 -1.09 15.24 -21.49
CA ASN A 67 -1.86 14.55 -22.52
C ASN A 67 -1.65 13.03 -22.52
N VAL A 68 -0.65 12.53 -21.79
CA VAL A 68 -0.44 11.09 -21.55
C VAL A 68 -1.10 10.75 -20.22
N PRO A 69 -1.98 9.75 -20.18
CA PRO A 69 -2.61 9.31 -18.92
C PRO A 69 -1.55 8.91 -17.88
N LEU A 70 -1.64 9.45 -16.68
CA LEU A 70 -0.78 9.11 -15.55
C LEU A 70 -1.45 8.00 -14.74
N THR A 71 -0.88 6.80 -14.75
CA THR A 71 -1.38 5.69 -13.93
C THR A 71 -0.78 5.68 -12.53
N LEU A 72 -1.34 4.89 -11.62
CA LEU A 72 -0.80 4.70 -10.28
C LEU A 72 0.64 4.18 -10.33
N LEU A 73 0.91 3.20 -11.19
CA LEU A 73 2.25 2.61 -11.35
C LEU A 73 3.24 3.64 -11.89
N ASP A 74 2.83 4.45 -12.89
CA ASP A 74 3.68 5.52 -13.43
C ASP A 74 3.99 6.56 -12.35
N ALA A 75 3.01 6.91 -11.53
CA ALA A 75 3.18 7.85 -10.43
C ALA A 75 4.21 7.34 -9.41
N VAL A 76 4.10 6.08 -8.99
CA VAL A 76 5.06 5.46 -8.06
C VAL A 76 6.45 5.39 -8.68
N ASN A 77 6.57 4.98 -9.94
CA ASN A 77 7.86 4.88 -10.64
C ASN A 77 8.52 6.27 -10.83
N SER A 78 7.73 7.30 -11.11
CA SER A 78 8.25 8.67 -11.35
C SER A 78 8.91 9.29 -10.11
N VAL A 79 8.54 8.84 -8.92
CA VAL A 79 9.15 9.27 -7.64
C VAL A 79 10.27 8.33 -7.17
N GLY A 80 10.75 7.42 -8.04
CA GLY A 80 11.82 6.48 -7.76
C GLY A 80 11.37 5.21 -7.03
N GLY A 81 10.05 4.96 -6.95
CA GLY A 81 9.47 3.81 -6.29
C GLY A 81 9.13 4.05 -4.82
N TYR A 82 8.79 2.99 -4.15
CA TYR A 82 8.46 2.97 -2.72
C TYR A 82 9.66 2.54 -1.85
N ASN A 83 9.58 2.81 -0.56
CA ASN A 83 10.59 2.42 0.44
C ASN A 83 10.40 0.96 0.87
N GLU A 84 11.43 0.35 1.46
CA GLU A 84 11.39 -1.03 1.97
C GLU A 84 10.32 -1.25 3.06
N ASN A 85 9.98 -0.20 3.80
CA ASN A 85 8.96 -0.23 4.84
C ASN A 85 7.58 0.19 4.34
N ALA A 86 7.33 0.22 3.04
CA ALA A 86 6.04 0.59 2.47
C ALA A 86 5.01 -0.54 2.58
N ASP A 87 3.79 -0.19 2.92
CA ASP A 87 2.63 -1.06 2.79
C ASP A 87 2.01 -0.90 1.41
N ILE A 88 2.48 -1.72 0.46
CA ILE A 88 2.03 -1.68 -0.93
C ILE A 88 0.70 -2.41 -1.19
N GLN A 89 0.14 -3.06 -0.17
CA GLN A 89 -1.20 -3.68 -0.25
C GLN A 89 -2.33 -2.70 0.05
N ARG A 90 -2.06 -1.66 0.85
CA ARG A 90 -3.08 -0.74 1.36
C ARG A 90 -2.77 0.71 1.03
N ILE A 91 -2.46 0.95 -0.25
CA ILE A 91 -2.27 2.31 -0.76
C ILE A 91 -3.62 3.02 -0.74
N LYS A 92 -3.61 4.24 -0.23
CA LYS A 92 -4.78 5.09 -0.14
C LYS A 92 -4.74 6.14 -1.23
N VAL A 93 -5.78 6.23 -2.02
CA VAL A 93 -5.95 7.30 -3.00
C VAL A 93 -7.19 8.10 -2.65
N THR A 94 -6.99 9.35 -2.28
CA THR A 94 -8.08 10.27 -1.99
C THR A 94 -8.45 11.05 -3.23
N ARG A 95 -9.69 10.91 -3.69
CA ARG A 95 -10.28 11.61 -4.84
C ARG A 95 -11.57 12.29 -4.41
N ASN A 96 -11.67 13.61 -4.57
CA ASN A 96 -12.87 14.38 -4.20
C ASN A 96 -13.35 14.12 -2.75
N GLY A 97 -12.42 13.91 -1.82
CA GLY A 97 -12.73 13.61 -0.41
C GLY A 97 -13.16 12.18 -0.13
N GLN A 98 -13.16 11.30 -1.13
CA GLN A 98 -13.40 9.86 -0.97
C GLN A 98 -12.10 9.09 -1.04
N ASP A 99 -11.94 8.13 -0.14
CA ASP A 99 -10.77 7.26 -0.09
C ASP A 99 -11.03 5.96 -0.83
N LEU A 100 -10.13 5.65 -1.75
CA LEU A 100 -10.06 4.38 -2.48
C LEU A 100 -8.85 3.62 -1.95
N SER A 101 -9.04 2.35 -1.60
CA SER A 101 -7.93 1.45 -1.24
C SER A 101 -7.46 0.70 -2.48
N VAL A 102 -6.17 0.68 -2.72
CA VAL A 102 -5.54 0.10 -3.91
C VAL A 102 -4.35 -0.73 -3.50
N SER A 103 -4.16 -1.87 -4.16
CA SER A 103 -3.05 -2.79 -3.90
C SER A 103 -2.06 -2.80 -5.07
N LEU A 104 -0.91 -2.19 -4.86
CA LEU A 104 0.20 -2.30 -5.81
C LEU A 104 0.81 -3.71 -5.79
N TYR A 105 0.70 -4.42 -4.66
CA TYR A 105 1.09 -5.81 -4.54
C TYR A 105 0.28 -6.71 -5.49
N ASP A 106 -1.05 -6.59 -5.48
CA ASP A 106 -1.92 -7.38 -6.37
C ASP A 106 -1.70 -7.05 -7.83
N LEU A 107 -1.46 -5.78 -8.15
CA LEU A 107 -1.08 -5.38 -9.51
C LEU A 107 0.19 -6.10 -9.98
N MET A 108 1.24 -6.12 -9.13
CA MET A 108 2.56 -6.60 -9.52
C MET A 108 2.71 -8.13 -9.42
N GLN A 109 2.12 -8.74 -8.39
CA GLN A 109 2.28 -10.17 -8.12
C GLN A 109 1.16 -11.01 -8.70
N ASN A 110 -0.07 -10.50 -8.69
CA ASN A 110 -1.25 -11.24 -9.14
C ASN A 110 -1.74 -10.80 -10.52
N GLY A 111 -1.13 -9.75 -11.11
CA GLY A 111 -1.50 -9.24 -12.42
C GLY A 111 -2.86 -8.55 -12.45
N ASP A 112 -3.37 -8.08 -11.31
CA ASP A 112 -4.66 -7.38 -11.23
C ASP A 112 -4.54 -5.96 -11.79
N LEU A 113 -4.77 -5.83 -13.09
CA LEU A 113 -4.69 -4.55 -13.81
C LEU A 113 -5.74 -3.53 -13.35
N GLN A 114 -6.79 -3.93 -12.63
CA GLN A 114 -7.79 -3.01 -12.09
C GLN A 114 -7.21 -2.10 -11.01
N GLN A 115 -6.14 -2.54 -10.36
CA GLN A 115 -5.40 -1.73 -9.38
C GLN A 115 -4.60 -0.60 -10.03
N ASN A 116 -4.30 -0.66 -11.33
CA ASN A 116 -3.54 0.37 -12.04
C ASN A 116 -4.45 1.39 -12.70
N PHE A 117 -5.21 2.11 -11.93
CA PHE A 117 -6.13 3.10 -12.48
C PHE A 117 -5.45 4.45 -12.80
N ILE A 118 -6.11 5.22 -13.66
CA ILE A 118 -5.64 6.53 -14.09
C ILE A 118 -5.90 7.57 -13.00
N LEU A 119 -4.86 8.29 -12.64
CA LEU A 119 -4.93 9.42 -11.71
C LEU A 119 -5.56 10.64 -12.41
N LYS A 120 -6.30 11.42 -11.63
CA LYS A 120 -6.98 12.65 -12.06
C LYS A 120 -6.46 13.85 -11.28
N ASP A 121 -6.81 15.04 -11.76
CA ASP A 121 -6.47 16.29 -11.09
C ASP A 121 -6.98 16.31 -9.65
N GLY A 122 -6.10 16.67 -8.73
CA GLY A 122 -6.39 16.72 -7.30
C GLY A 122 -6.27 15.40 -6.55
N ASP A 123 -5.97 14.29 -7.23
CA ASP A 123 -5.76 13.01 -6.53
C ASP A 123 -4.56 13.07 -5.59
N VAL A 124 -4.74 12.52 -4.40
CA VAL A 124 -3.67 12.35 -3.40
C VAL A 124 -3.43 10.88 -3.17
N VAL A 125 -2.27 10.40 -3.61
CA VAL A 125 -1.79 9.03 -3.39
C VAL A 125 -0.96 9.03 -2.11
N TYR A 126 -1.36 8.23 -1.13
CA TYR A 126 -0.62 8.02 0.11
C TYR A 126 -0.24 6.55 0.25
N ILE A 127 1.05 6.28 0.31
CA ILE A 127 1.59 4.95 0.58
C ILE A 127 1.95 4.87 2.06
N PRO A 128 1.21 4.09 2.88
CA PRO A 128 1.50 3.97 4.30
C PRO A 128 2.77 3.16 4.56
N THR A 129 3.26 3.21 5.79
CA THR A 129 4.32 2.31 6.25
C THR A 129 3.73 0.99 6.75
N ASN A 130 4.52 -0.09 6.66
CA ASN A 130 4.16 -1.41 7.18
C ASN A 130 4.50 -1.59 8.68
N GLU A 131 4.73 -0.51 9.42
CA GLU A 131 5.09 -0.58 10.85
C GLU A 131 4.03 -1.25 11.71
N GLN A 132 2.77 -1.18 11.31
CA GLN A 132 1.66 -1.85 11.98
C GLN A 132 1.45 -3.30 11.50
N MET A 133 2.13 -3.70 10.42
CA MET A 133 2.11 -5.06 9.86
C MET A 133 3.08 -5.94 10.65
N LYS A 134 2.72 -6.30 11.87
CA LYS A 134 3.56 -7.11 12.76
C LYS A 134 2.74 -8.11 13.55
N VAL A 135 3.38 -9.23 13.88
CA VAL A 135 2.85 -10.27 14.77
C VAL A 135 3.78 -10.45 15.96
N HIS A 136 3.24 -10.87 17.09
CA HIS A 136 3.97 -11.05 18.32
C HIS A 136 4.08 -12.54 18.64
N ILE A 137 5.30 -13.06 18.76
CA ILE A 137 5.54 -14.47 19.10
C ILE A 137 6.04 -14.55 20.54
N MET A 138 5.27 -15.22 21.38
CA MET A 138 5.46 -15.23 22.82
C MET A 138 5.30 -16.63 23.42
N GLY A 139 5.67 -16.77 24.69
CA GLY A 139 5.57 -18.01 25.44
C GLY A 139 6.79 -18.92 25.26
N GLU A 140 6.59 -20.24 25.22
CA GLU A 140 7.65 -21.24 25.16
C GLU A 140 8.17 -21.46 23.73
N VAL A 141 8.57 -20.38 23.08
CA VAL A 141 9.34 -20.39 21.81
C VAL A 141 10.82 -20.23 22.11
N THR A 142 11.69 -20.62 21.19
CA THR A 142 13.13 -20.50 21.36
C THR A 142 13.54 -19.01 21.47
N LYS A 143 12.91 -18.13 20.67
CA LYS A 143 13.14 -16.70 20.70
C LYS A 143 11.82 -15.94 20.66
N GLN A 144 11.43 -15.37 21.79
CA GLN A 144 10.29 -14.43 21.81
C GLN A 144 10.64 -13.17 21.01
N THR A 145 9.78 -12.78 20.09
CA THR A 145 10.06 -11.70 19.17
C THR A 145 8.78 -11.07 18.61
N THR A 146 8.92 -9.89 18.07
CA THR A 146 7.91 -9.26 17.21
C THR A 146 8.42 -9.28 15.79
N LEU A 147 7.70 -9.96 14.91
CA LEU A 147 8.04 -10.11 13.50
C LEU A 147 7.27 -9.09 12.67
N ARG A 148 7.92 -8.50 11.69
CA ARG A 148 7.27 -7.69 10.67
C ARG A 148 6.78 -8.62 9.57
N MET A 149 5.55 -8.43 9.15
CA MET A 149 4.97 -9.20 8.06
C MET A 149 5.42 -8.62 6.72
N ASP A 150 5.72 -9.50 5.79
CA ASP A 150 5.97 -9.11 4.40
C ASP A 150 4.66 -8.65 3.71
N PRO A 151 4.74 -7.90 2.60
CA PRO A 151 3.55 -7.55 1.82
C PRO A 151 2.74 -8.75 1.35
N GLY A 152 3.34 -9.93 1.17
CA GLY A 152 2.64 -11.18 0.86
C GLY A 152 1.87 -11.80 2.03
N GLY A 153 2.00 -11.23 3.22
CA GLY A 153 1.48 -11.80 4.46
C GLY A 153 2.51 -12.67 5.18
N MET A 154 2.06 -13.38 6.19
CA MET A 154 2.86 -14.32 6.97
C MET A 154 1.94 -15.42 7.49
N ASN A 155 2.31 -16.68 7.34
CA ASN A 155 1.56 -17.79 7.93
C ASN A 155 2.13 -18.19 9.31
N LEU A 156 1.36 -19.01 10.03
CA LEU A 156 1.72 -19.42 11.40
C LEU A 156 3.03 -20.23 11.44
N THR A 157 3.26 -21.09 10.45
CA THR A 157 4.49 -21.92 10.40
C THR A 157 5.72 -21.06 10.14
N GLU A 158 5.62 -20.08 9.24
CA GLU A 158 6.69 -19.09 9.00
C GLU A 158 7.01 -18.31 10.27
N ALA A 159 5.99 -17.78 10.94
CA ALA A 159 6.17 -17.01 12.18
C ALA A 159 6.88 -17.83 13.29
N LEU A 160 6.49 -19.10 13.45
CA LEU A 160 7.17 -19.99 14.39
C LEU A 160 8.61 -20.29 13.95
N GLY A 161 8.84 -20.47 12.65
CA GLY A 161 10.19 -20.71 12.09
C GLY A 161 11.13 -19.53 12.35
N GLU A 162 10.67 -18.28 12.11
CA GLU A 162 11.42 -17.04 12.38
C GLU A 162 11.72 -16.86 13.88
N ALA A 163 10.84 -17.36 14.76
CA ALA A 163 11.07 -17.41 16.19
C ALA A 163 12.01 -18.57 16.62
N SER A 164 12.67 -19.24 15.66
CA SER A 164 13.53 -20.41 15.87
C SER A 164 12.79 -21.63 16.46
N GLY A 165 11.50 -21.73 16.18
CA GLY A 165 10.64 -22.81 16.59
C GLY A 165 10.20 -22.78 18.06
N MET A 166 9.47 -23.80 18.45
CA MET A 166 9.10 -24.03 19.84
C MET A 166 10.30 -24.53 20.64
N ASN A 167 10.38 -24.15 21.90
CA ASN A 167 11.39 -24.70 22.82
C ASN A 167 11.00 -26.17 23.19
N ASN A 168 11.65 -27.12 22.53
CA ASN A 168 11.33 -28.54 22.67
C ASN A 168 11.42 -29.12 24.09
N ASN A 169 12.14 -28.44 25.00
CA ASN A 169 12.31 -28.90 26.38
C ASN A 169 11.13 -28.52 27.28
N VAL A 170 10.40 -27.48 26.95
CA VAL A 170 9.39 -26.89 27.86
C VAL A 170 8.07 -26.55 27.18
N ALA A 171 8.04 -26.47 25.83
CA ALA A 171 6.84 -26.13 25.09
C ALA A 171 5.82 -27.30 25.07
N ASN A 172 4.55 -26.91 25.04
CA ASN A 172 3.45 -27.85 24.79
C ASN A 172 3.02 -27.76 23.32
N ALA A 173 3.34 -28.77 22.52
CA ALA A 173 2.98 -28.80 21.11
C ALA A 173 1.47 -28.71 20.85
N LYS A 174 0.62 -29.10 21.80
CA LYS A 174 -0.85 -28.97 21.75
C LYS A 174 -1.34 -27.59 22.17
N GLY A 175 -0.45 -26.73 22.66
CA GLY A 175 -0.78 -25.44 23.25
C GLY A 175 -0.26 -24.28 22.43
N VAL A 176 -0.39 -24.33 21.10
CA VAL A 176 -0.11 -23.20 20.21
C VAL A 176 -1.40 -22.43 19.96
N PHE A 177 -1.43 -21.17 20.35
CA PHE A 177 -2.61 -20.31 20.23
C PHE A 177 -2.29 -19.10 19.37
N VAL A 178 -3.24 -18.71 18.52
CA VAL A 178 -3.25 -17.39 17.88
C VAL A 178 -4.38 -16.57 18.48
N ILE A 179 -4.03 -15.46 19.11
CA ILE A 179 -4.97 -14.55 19.74
C ILE A 179 -5.10 -13.33 18.83
N ARG A 180 -6.30 -13.14 18.29
CA ARG A 180 -6.63 -12.07 17.34
C ARG A 180 -7.63 -11.12 17.97
N ALA A 181 -7.27 -9.85 18.10
CA ALA A 181 -8.19 -8.82 18.56
C ALA A 181 -9.23 -8.52 17.47
N GLU A 182 -10.50 -8.44 17.86
CA GLU A 182 -11.59 -8.02 16.96
C GLU A 182 -12.38 -6.88 17.61
N ALA A 183 -12.49 -5.77 16.90
CA ALA A 183 -13.30 -4.65 17.36
C ALA A 183 -14.81 -4.97 17.23
N GLY A 184 -15.62 -4.49 18.19
CA GLY A 184 -17.09 -4.60 18.11
C GLY A 184 -17.66 -5.97 18.45
N MET A 185 -16.90 -6.86 19.10
CA MET A 185 -17.45 -8.13 19.57
C MET A 185 -18.48 -7.93 20.70
N PRO A 186 -19.60 -8.69 20.67
CA PRO A 186 -20.59 -8.64 21.75
C PRO A 186 -20.04 -9.25 23.06
N ASN A 187 -20.64 -8.85 24.19
CA ASN A 187 -20.35 -9.43 25.51
C ASN A 187 -18.94 -9.20 26.05
N ASN A 188 -18.36 -8.02 25.84
CA ASN A 188 -17.01 -7.68 26.37
C ASN A 188 -15.87 -8.63 25.92
N LYS A 189 -16.07 -9.37 24.84
CA LYS A 189 -15.02 -10.19 24.25
C LYS A 189 -14.02 -9.30 23.53
N ILE A 190 -12.72 -9.56 23.74
CA ILE A 190 -11.64 -8.75 23.18
C ILE A 190 -11.07 -9.32 21.87
N GLY A 191 -11.47 -10.56 21.49
CA GLY A 191 -10.94 -11.19 20.28
C GLY A 191 -11.31 -12.66 20.16
N ARG A 192 -10.76 -13.29 19.12
CA ARG A 192 -10.82 -14.74 18.86
C ARG A 192 -9.53 -15.42 19.23
N ILE A 193 -9.66 -16.66 19.70
CA ILE A 193 -8.52 -17.52 20.02
C ILE A 193 -8.64 -18.74 19.12
N TYR A 194 -7.60 -18.97 18.32
CA TYR A 194 -7.42 -20.17 17.51
C TYR A 194 -6.39 -21.07 18.20
N GLN A 195 -6.61 -22.37 18.21
CA GLN A 195 -5.68 -23.35 18.77
C GLN A 195 -5.23 -24.30 17.67
N LEU A 196 -3.94 -24.58 17.60
CA LEU A 196 -3.35 -25.57 16.74
C LEU A 196 -2.57 -26.57 17.58
N ASP A 197 -2.82 -27.89 17.35
CA ASP A 197 -2.05 -28.97 17.92
C ASP A 197 -0.92 -29.37 16.96
N LEU A 198 0.31 -28.99 17.28
CA LEU A 198 1.52 -29.29 16.50
C LEU A 198 2.23 -30.59 16.95
N SER A 199 1.55 -31.46 17.69
CA SER A 199 2.14 -32.77 18.09
C SER A 199 2.30 -33.72 16.90
N ASP A 200 1.58 -33.49 15.81
CA ASP A 200 1.68 -34.23 14.57
C ASP A 200 2.36 -33.36 13.47
N ALA A 201 3.25 -34.02 12.71
CA ALA A 201 3.94 -33.32 11.60
C ALA A 201 2.99 -32.75 10.53
N SER A 202 1.84 -33.43 10.31
CA SER A 202 0.81 -32.92 9.38
C SER A 202 0.21 -31.57 9.79
N ALA A 203 0.17 -31.29 11.09
CA ALA A 203 -0.34 -30.03 11.61
C ALA A 203 0.54 -28.81 11.23
N HIS A 204 1.84 -29.04 10.98
CA HIS A 204 2.71 -27.96 10.44
C HIS A 204 2.27 -27.54 9.04
N VAL A 205 1.76 -28.46 8.21
CA VAL A 205 1.17 -28.13 6.90
C VAL A 205 -0.10 -27.28 7.07
N MET A 206 -0.94 -27.59 8.07
CA MET A 206 -2.10 -26.75 8.38
C MET A 206 -1.68 -25.35 8.82
N GLY A 207 -0.58 -25.22 9.55
CA GLY A 207 -0.01 -23.95 9.95
C GLY A 207 0.42 -23.07 8.75
N THR A 208 0.85 -23.66 7.61
CA THR A 208 1.16 -22.89 6.39
C THR A 208 -0.08 -22.31 5.72
N GLN A 209 -1.25 -22.89 5.97
CA GLN A 209 -2.53 -22.40 5.44
C GLN A 209 -3.17 -21.35 6.36
N PHE A 210 -2.72 -21.24 7.61
CA PHE A 210 -3.26 -20.27 8.55
C PHE A 210 -2.54 -18.92 8.40
N GLN A 211 -3.22 -17.99 7.72
CA GLN A 211 -2.70 -16.63 7.52
C GLN A 211 -2.88 -15.79 8.80
N LEU A 212 -1.76 -15.28 9.31
CA LEU A 212 -1.75 -14.34 10.41
C LEU A 212 -2.24 -12.95 9.94
N GLN A 213 -2.80 -12.20 10.87
CA GLN A 213 -3.22 -10.82 10.65
C GLN A 213 -2.35 -9.87 11.47
N PRO A 214 -2.27 -8.59 11.08
CA PRO A 214 -1.54 -7.61 11.86
C PRO A 214 -2.02 -7.55 13.31
N ASN A 215 -1.06 -7.52 14.23
CA ASN A 215 -1.22 -7.54 15.68
C ASN A 215 -1.75 -8.86 16.27
N ASP A 216 -1.75 -9.97 15.50
CA ASP A 216 -1.95 -11.30 16.09
C ASP A 216 -0.84 -11.58 17.11
N VAL A 217 -1.22 -12.24 18.19
CA VAL A 217 -0.30 -12.78 19.19
C VAL A 217 -0.28 -14.30 19.06
N VAL A 218 0.84 -14.86 18.62
CA VAL A 218 1.11 -16.30 18.65
C VAL A 218 1.69 -16.64 20.02
N TYR A 219 0.99 -17.44 20.78
CA TYR A 219 1.38 -17.81 22.13
C TYR A 219 1.54 -19.32 22.28
N VAL A 220 2.73 -19.77 22.65
CA VAL A 220 3.04 -21.18 22.91
C VAL A 220 3.05 -21.43 24.40
N THR A 221 2.21 -22.35 24.90
CA THR A 221 2.13 -22.66 26.32
C THR A 221 3.23 -23.61 26.78
N ALA A 222 3.55 -23.59 28.08
CA ALA A 222 4.43 -24.54 28.69
C ALA A 222 3.77 -25.92 28.83
N ALA A 223 4.55 -26.98 28.64
CA ALA A 223 4.13 -28.35 28.96
C ALA A 223 3.82 -28.49 30.47
N PRO A 224 2.88 -29.37 30.84
CA PRO A 224 2.51 -29.58 32.25
C PRO A 224 3.71 -29.89 33.16
N VAL A 225 4.64 -30.70 32.69
CA VAL A 225 5.87 -31.04 33.44
C VAL A 225 6.76 -29.81 33.64
N ALA A 226 6.90 -28.95 32.63
CA ALA A 226 7.69 -27.72 32.75
C ALA A 226 7.07 -26.74 33.75
N ARG A 227 5.74 -26.64 33.79
CA ARG A 227 5.03 -25.85 34.82
C ARG A 227 5.31 -26.35 36.21
N TRP A 228 5.25 -27.68 36.42
CA TRP A 228 5.53 -28.32 37.70
C TRP A 228 6.97 -28.09 38.16
N ASN A 229 7.95 -28.30 37.27
CA ASN A 229 9.37 -28.05 37.58
C ASN A 229 9.63 -26.64 38.00
N ARG A 230 8.97 -25.65 37.36
CA ARG A 230 9.10 -24.22 37.68
C ARG A 230 8.56 -23.87 39.07
N VAL A 231 7.51 -24.55 39.50
CA VAL A 231 6.98 -24.42 40.87
C VAL A 231 7.93 -25.05 41.89
N MET A 232 8.44 -26.24 41.61
CA MET A 232 9.31 -27.00 42.55
C MET A 232 10.71 -26.40 42.63
N SER A 233 11.23 -25.76 41.60
CA SER A 233 12.58 -25.09 41.67
C SER A 233 12.57 -23.78 42.42
N ASN A 234 11.42 -23.24 42.79
CA ASN A 234 11.26 -22.03 43.58
C ASN A 234 10.93 -22.31 45.08
N VAL A 235 10.93 -23.58 45.46
CA VAL A 235 10.79 -24.06 46.86
C VAL A 235 12.13 -24.54 47.35
#